data_174dd4786e9045fc3fdfd3da3915436d
#
_entry.id   174dd4786e9045fc3fdfd3da3915436d
#
_cell.length_a   1.000
_cell.length_b   1.000
_cell.length_c   1.000
_cell.angle_alpha   90.00
_cell.angle_beta   90.00
_cell.angle_gamma   90.00
#
_symmetry.space_group_name_H-M   'P 1'
#
loop_
_entity.id
_entity.type
_entity.pdbx_description
1 polymer ?
#
loop_
_entity_poly.entity_id
_entity_poly.type
_entity_poly.pdbx_seq_one_letter_code
_entity_poly.pdbx_strand_id
1 'polypeptide(L)'
;MTPAQRSYNMSRIRSRNTSPELAVRHALWHKGYRYRLNDKRLPGSPDLVLPKYRAVIFINGCFWHGHRGCAKYVEPKTNAGFWKEKIARNIARDELNAQRLDTLAWTVITVWECELGKNTDATIARIEADLRAAKEKYDKWTALRRESREYAREQARKHREILAQVEAELNLPKSLRRYAKKAQEEE
;
A
#
# COMPACT_ATOMS: atom_id res chain seq x y z
N MET A 1 9.97 9.32 38.15
CA MET A 1 11.00 8.84 37.19
C MET A 1 11.96 9.99 36.96
N THR A 2 13.25 9.80 37.18
CA THR A 2 14.28 10.80 36.97
C THR A 2 14.55 11.03 35.48
N PRO A 3 15.16 12.16 35.05
CA PRO A 3 15.56 12.37 33.64
C PRO A 3 16.48 11.27 33.11
N ALA A 4 17.41 10.78 33.92
CA ALA A 4 18.31 9.67 33.54
C ALA A 4 17.56 8.35 33.32
N GLN A 5 16.64 7.96 34.22
CA GLN A 5 15.78 6.79 34.01
C GLN A 5 14.92 6.89 32.77
N ARG A 6 14.41 8.11 32.45
CA ARG A 6 13.61 8.35 31.25
C ARG A 6 14.46 8.18 29.99
N SER A 7 15.66 8.77 29.97
CA SER A 7 16.59 8.63 28.85
C SER A 7 16.99 7.16 28.61
N TYR A 8 17.27 6.43 29.69
CA TYR A 8 17.58 5.00 29.63
C TYR A 8 16.41 4.19 29.06
N ASN A 9 15.17 4.42 29.54
CA ASN A 9 13.98 3.71 29.02
C ASN A 9 13.75 4.02 27.53
N MET A 10 13.92 5.28 27.12
CA MET A 10 13.78 5.68 25.71
C MET A 10 14.83 5.03 24.80
N SER A 11 16.07 4.87 25.27
CA SER A 11 17.13 4.20 24.52
C SER A 11 16.88 2.69 24.30
N ARG A 12 16.02 2.08 25.12
CA ARG A 12 15.66 0.65 25.04
C ARG A 12 14.46 0.39 24.11
N ILE A 13 13.77 1.41 23.66
CA ILE A 13 12.65 1.26 22.72
C ILE A 13 13.20 0.82 21.36
N ARG A 14 12.87 -0.41 20.98
CA ARG A 14 13.25 -0.96 19.68
C ARG A 14 12.37 -0.35 18.59
N SER A 15 12.99 0.01 17.46
CA SER A 15 12.30 0.50 16.27
C SER A 15 11.88 -0.64 15.32
N ARG A 16 12.27 -1.88 15.62
CA ARG A 16 11.98 -3.08 14.80
C ARG A 16 11.92 -4.32 15.69
N ASN A 17 11.24 -5.35 15.19
CA ASN A 17 11.04 -6.60 15.90
C ASN A 17 10.44 -6.38 17.29
N THR A 18 9.47 -5.48 17.37
CA THR A 18 8.69 -5.25 18.58
C THR A 18 7.78 -6.45 18.86
N SER A 19 7.37 -6.62 20.11
CA SER A 19 6.47 -7.74 20.47
C SER A 19 5.17 -7.77 19.65
N PRO A 20 4.49 -6.65 19.37
CA PRO A 20 3.34 -6.63 18.45
C PRO A 20 3.66 -7.10 17.04
N GLU A 21 4.80 -6.65 16.46
CA GLU A 21 5.21 -7.09 15.13
C GLU A 21 5.46 -8.60 15.08
N LEU A 22 6.18 -9.14 16.06
CA LEU A 22 6.48 -10.57 16.13
C LEU A 22 5.20 -11.40 16.30
N ALA A 23 4.23 -10.95 17.11
CA ALA A 23 2.96 -11.64 17.30
C ALA A 23 2.18 -11.76 15.98
N VAL A 24 2.04 -10.65 15.23
CA VAL A 24 1.36 -10.67 13.92
C VAL A 24 2.11 -11.54 12.91
N ARG A 25 3.44 -11.42 12.84
CA ARG A 25 4.29 -12.21 11.92
C ARG A 25 4.13 -13.70 12.16
N HIS A 26 4.27 -14.14 13.41
CA HIS A 26 4.15 -15.56 13.76
C HIS A 26 2.75 -16.09 13.45
N ALA A 27 1.70 -15.37 13.88
CA ALA A 27 0.33 -15.80 13.64
C ALA A 27 0.03 -15.94 12.13
N LEU A 28 0.38 -14.96 11.31
CA LEU A 28 0.16 -15.03 9.87
C LEU A 28 1.02 -16.12 9.20
N TRP A 29 2.25 -16.31 9.65
CA TRP A 29 3.12 -17.37 9.10
C TRP A 29 2.53 -18.77 9.35
N HIS A 30 2.09 -19.04 10.57
CA HIS A 30 1.46 -20.33 10.92
C HIS A 30 0.15 -20.58 10.16
N LYS A 31 -0.56 -19.53 9.79
CA LYS A 31 -1.77 -19.61 8.94
C LYS A 31 -1.44 -19.69 7.44
N GLY A 32 -0.18 -19.84 7.06
CA GLY A 32 0.24 -20.05 5.67
C GLY A 32 0.44 -18.78 4.85
N TYR A 33 0.32 -17.57 5.43
CA TYR A 33 0.61 -16.34 4.73
C TYR A 33 2.11 -16.17 4.51
N ARG A 34 2.47 -15.64 3.33
CA ARG A 34 3.87 -15.33 3.00
C ARG A 34 3.99 -13.84 2.75
N TYR A 35 5.00 -13.22 3.36
CA TYR A 35 5.20 -11.77 3.36
C TYR A 35 6.68 -11.41 3.26
N ARG A 36 6.96 -10.17 2.88
CA ARG A 36 8.27 -9.53 2.99
C ARG A 36 8.24 -8.54 4.16
N LEU A 37 9.39 -8.31 4.78
CA LEU A 37 9.51 -7.42 5.94
C LEU A 37 10.14 -6.10 5.53
N ASN A 38 9.62 -5.00 6.07
CA ASN A 38 10.23 -3.66 6.01
C ASN A 38 10.72 -3.27 4.60
N ASP A 39 9.88 -3.45 3.58
CA ASP A 39 10.26 -3.22 2.18
C ASP A 39 10.40 -1.71 1.91
N LYS A 40 11.65 -1.24 1.86
CA LYS A 40 11.99 0.19 1.66
C LYS A 40 11.61 0.73 0.27
N ARG A 41 11.23 -0.11 -0.67
CA ARG A 41 10.77 0.30 -2.00
C ARG A 41 9.34 0.83 -1.98
N LEU A 42 8.61 0.57 -0.89
CA LEU A 42 7.25 1.04 -0.70
C LEU A 42 7.21 2.24 0.26
N PRO A 43 6.30 3.20 0.04
CA PRO A 43 6.11 4.34 0.93
C PRO A 43 5.91 3.90 2.38
N GLY A 44 6.61 4.54 3.31
CA GLY A 44 6.53 4.24 4.74
C GLY A 44 7.24 2.97 5.19
N SER A 45 7.85 2.19 4.30
CA SER A 45 8.51 0.90 4.62
C SER A 45 7.64 -0.01 5.48
N PRO A 46 6.51 -0.53 4.96
CA PRO A 46 5.54 -1.31 5.74
C PRO A 46 6.18 -2.48 6.48
N ASP A 47 5.68 -2.80 7.68
CA ASP A 47 6.19 -3.90 8.50
C ASP A 47 6.04 -5.25 7.82
N LEU A 48 4.89 -5.48 7.15
CA LEU A 48 4.67 -6.65 6.30
C LEU A 48 4.13 -6.22 4.95
N VAL A 49 4.62 -6.86 3.90
CA VAL A 49 4.14 -6.71 2.52
C VAL A 49 3.69 -8.06 2.02
N LEU A 50 2.43 -8.17 1.59
CA LEU A 50 1.81 -9.39 1.07
C LEU A 50 1.48 -9.22 -0.42
N PRO A 51 2.43 -9.50 -1.34
CA PRO A 51 2.24 -9.26 -2.78
C PRO A 51 1.05 -10.00 -3.37
N LYS A 52 0.80 -11.24 -2.92
CA LYS A 52 -0.33 -12.08 -3.36
C LYS A 52 -1.68 -11.39 -3.13
N TYR A 53 -1.79 -10.61 -2.06
CA TYR A 53 -3.01 -9.92 -1.64
C TYR A 53 -3.02 -8.45 -2.09
N ARG A 54 -1.92 -7.97 -2.66
CA ARG A 54 -1.71 -6.54 -2.94
C ARG A 54 -1.99 -5.67 -1.70
N ALA A 55 -1.54 -6.13 -0.55
CA ALA A 55 -1.77 -5.51 0.74
C ALA A 55 -0.47 -5.30 1.51
N VAL A 56 -0.44 -4.26 2.32
CA VAL A 56 0.62 -3.95 3.27
C VAL A 56 0.04 -3.79 4.67
N ILE A 57 0.82 -4.14 5.68
CA ILE A 57 0.41 -4.03 7.08
C ILE A 57 1.40 -3.11 7.79
N PHE A 58 0.87 -2.08 8.48
CA PHE A 58 1.58 -1.28 9.46
C PHE A 58 1.12 -1.65 10.85
N ILE A 59 2.07 -1.88 11.76
CA ILE A 59 1.79 -2.24 13.16
C ILE A 59 2.19 -1.07 14.03
N ASN A 60 1.20 -0.25 14.37
CA ASN A 60 1.39 1.05 14.98
C ASN A 60 1.35 1.00 16.50
N GLY A 61 2.38 1.50 17.17
CA GLY A 61 2.36 1.80 18.59
C GLY A 61 1.43 2.97 18.90
N CYS A 62 0.51 2.79 19.85
CA CYS A 62 -0.55 3.76 20.11
C CYS A 62 -0.05 5.18 20.44
N PHE A 63 1.02 5.28 21.19
CA PHE A 63 1.63 6.57 21.55
C PHE A 63 2.25 7.27 20.35
N TRP A 64 3.05 6.53 19.57
CA TRP A 64 3.87 7.10 18.49
C TRP A 64 3.06 7.58 17.29
N HIS A 65 1.93 6.95 17.04
CA HIS A 65 1.04 7.21 15.91
C HIS A 65 -0.28 7.89 16.34
N GLY A 66 -0.35 8.38 17.59
CA GLY A 66 -1.45 9.21 18.07
C GLY A 66 -2.82 8.54 18.09
N HIS A 67 -2.88 7.27 18.53
CA HIS A 67 -4.14 6.51 18.60
C HIS A 67 -5.06 7.07 19.69
N ARG A 68 -5.82 8.11 19.35
CA ARG A 68 -6.74 8.80 20.27
C ARG A 68 -7.85 7.87 20.76
N GLY A 69 -8.32 8.13 22.00
CA GLY A 69 -9.38 7.32 22.62
C GLY A 69 -8.93 5.93 23.10
N CYS A 70 -7.64 5.64 23.05
CA CYS A 70 -7.05 4.39 23.49
C CYS A 70 -6.38 4.57 24.87
N ALA A 71 -6.57 3.62 25.78
CA ALA A 71 -5.94 3.65 27.12
C ALA A 71 -4.41 3.63 27.08
N LYS A 72 -3.78 3.16 25.99
CA LYS A 72 -2.33 3.20 25.79
C LYS A 72 -1.81 4.54 25.22
N TYR A 73 -2.69 5.43 24.80
CA TYR A 73 -2.33 6.78 24.39
C TYR A 73 -2.55 7.74 25.55
N VAL A 74 -1.46 8.17 26.17
CA VAL A 74 -1.48 9.16 27.24
C VAL A 74 -0.69 10.37 26.79
N GLU A 75 -1.31 11.54 26.80
CA GLU A 75 -0.62 12.79 26.47
C GLU A 75 0.52 13.07 27.48
N PRO A 76 1.73 13.35 26.99
CA PRO A 76 2.86 13.63 27.85
C PRO A 76 2.67 14.93 28.62
N LYS A 77 2.81 14.86 29.93
CA LYS A 77 2.73 16.05 30.82
C LYS A 77 3.98 16.93 30.76
N THR A 78 5.13 16.36 30.38
CA THR A 78 6.41 17.05 30.22
C THR A 78 6.77 17.17 28.76
N ASN A 79 7.28 18.34 28.33
CA ASN A 79 7.59 18.68 26.96
C ASN A 79 6.38 18.45 26.02
N ALA A 80 5.18 18.79 26.50
CA ALA A 80 3.92 18.51 25.79
C ALA A 80 3.91 19.11 24.37
N GLY A 81 4.43 20.33 24.19
CA GLY A 81 4.54 20.98 22.87
C GLY A 81 5.38 20.16 21.87
N PHE A 82 6.57 19.74 22.28
CA PHE A 82 7.45 18.90 21.46
C PHE A 82 6.76 17.59 21.05
N TRP A 83 6.12 16.92 22.00
CA TRP A 83 5.45 15.64 21.70
C TRP A 83 4.23 15.81 20.80
N LYS A 84 3.43 16.85 21.05
CA LYS A 84 2.27 17.18 20.21
C LYS A 84 2.69 17.38 18.76
N GLU A 85 3.72 18.16 18.53
CA GLU A 85 4.26 18.42 17.20
C GLU A 85 4.85 17.16 16.56
N LYS A 86 5.62 16.37 17.32
CA LYS A 86 6.22 15.13 16.82
C LYS A 86 5.16 14.11 16.42
N ILE A 87 4.12 13.91 17.24
CA ILE A 87 3.02 13.00 16.95
C ILE A 87 2.22 13.49 15.75
N ALA A 88 1.93 14.80 15.66
CA ALA A 88 1.24 15.38 14.49
C ALA A 88 2.01 15.14 13.19
N ARG A 89 3.34 15.32 13.20
CA ARG A 89 4.19 14.99 12.03
C ARG A 89 4.16 13.51 11.68
N ASN A 90 4.13 12.62 12.67
CA ASN A 90 4.01 11.19 12.42
C ASN A 90 2.67 10.85 11.75
N ILE A 91 1.54 11.37 12.28
CA ILE A 91 0.20 11.17 11.71
C ILE A 91 0.17 11.65 10.25
N ALA A 92 0.60 12.89 9.99
CA ALA A 92 0.62 13.45 8.64
C ALA A 92 1.47 12.61 7.65
N ARG A 93 2.61 12.11 8.11
CA ARG A 93 3.46 11.21 7.33
C ARG A 93 2.78 9.88 7.05
N ASP A 94 2.10 9.29 8.03
CA ASP A 94 1.39 8.01 7.89
C ASP A 94 0.23 8.14 6.90
N GLU A 95 -0.55 9.23 6.96
CA GLU A 95 -1.60 9.56 6.00
C GLU A 95 -1.06 9.71 4.58
N LEU A 96 0.04 10.47 4.41
CA LEU A 96 0.68 10.65 3.12
C LEU A 96 1.20 9.32 2.54
N ASN A 97 1.78 8.46 3.37
CA ASN A 97 2.24 7.14 2.95
C ASN A 97 1.06 6.24 2.54
N ALA A 98 -0.05 6.29 3.27
CA ALA A 98 -1.26 5.55 2.92
C ALA A 98 -1.84 5.99 1.58
N GLN A 99 -1.92 7.31 1.32
CA GLN A 99 -2.35 7.85 0.03
C GLN A 99 -1.44 7.41 -1.12
N ARG A 100 -0.11 7.48 -0.94
CA ARG A 100 0.86 7.02 -1.95
C ARG A 100 0.74 5.53 -2.23
N LEU A 101 0.49 4.71 -1.21
CA LEU A 101 0.27 3.28 -1.38
C LEU A 101 -1.02 2.98 -2.13
N ASP A 102 -2.09 3.73 -1.87
CA ASP A 102 -3.36 3.58 -2.59
C ASP A 102 -3.20 3.94 -4.07
N THR A 103 -2.48 5.02 -4.42
CA THR A 103 -2.18 5.35 -5.83
C THR A 103 -1.37 4.26 -6.54
N LEU A 104 -0.59 3.49 -5.79
CA LEU A 104 0.14 2.31 -6.27
C LEU A 104 -0.71 1.03 -6.25
N ALA A 105 -2.03 1.14 -6.01
CA ALA A 105 -2.98 0.04 -5.87
C ALA A 105 -2.60 -0.98 -4.78
N TRP A 106 -2.01 -0.51 -3.67
CA TRP A 106 -1.80 -1.29 -2.45
C TRP A 106 -2.91 -0.99 -1.44
N THR A 107 -3.50 -2.01 -0.85
CA THR A 107 -4.41 -1.86 0.29
C THR A 107 -3.59 -1.75 1.57
N VAL A 108 -3.83 -0.70 2.34
CA VAL A 108 -3.17 -0.47 3.63
C VAL A 108 -4.03 -1.04 4.75
N ILE A 109 -3.44 -1.89 5.58
CA ILE A 109 -4.04 -2.46 6.79
C ILE A 109 -3.26 -1.93 7.98
N THR A 110 -3.91 -1.16 8.85
CA THR A 110 -3.30 -0.67 10.09
C THR A 110 -3.73 -1.55 11.26
N VAL A 111 -2.75 -1.98 12.05
CA VAL A 111 -2.94 -2.77 13.26
C VAL A 111 -2.40 -1.99 14.45
N TRP A 112 -3.23 -1.79 15.46
CA TRP A 112 -2.82 -1.07 16.65
C TRP A 112 -2.33 -2.02 17.75
N GLU A 113 -1.27 -1.62 18.41
CA GLU A 113 -0.70 -2.35 19.55
C GLU A 113 -1.75 -2.71 20.62
N CYS A 114 -2.73 -1.84 20.88
CA CYS A 114 -3.78 -2.09 21.86
C CYS A 114 -4.76 -3.18 21.43
N GLU A 115 -5.00 -3.37 20.13
CA GLU A 115 -5.87 -4.43 19.61
C GLU A 115 -5.27 -5.81 19.93
N LEU A 116 -3.97 -5.95 19.66
CA LEU A 116 -3.24 -7.18 19.98
C LEU A 116 -3.19 -7.46 21.48
N GLY A 117 -3.07 -6.40 22.33
CA GLY A 117 -3.08 -6.54 23.77
C GLY A 117 -4.45 -6.92 24.36
N LYS A 118 -5.54 -6.63 23.64
CA LYS A 118 -6.91 -6.97 24.06
C LYS A 118 -7.33 -8.36 23.63
N ASN A 119 -7.17 -8.67 22.37
CA ASN A 119 -7.53 -9.96 21.79
C ASN A 119 -6.75 -10.19 20.48
N THR A 120 -5.66 -10.92 20.59
CA THR A 120 -4.79 -11.23 19.46
C THR A 120 -5.53 -12.03 18.39
N ASP A 121 -6.31 -13.03 18.77
CA ASP A 121 -6.99 -13.92 17.80
C ASP A 121 -8.04 -13.17 17.00
N ALA A 122 -8.84 -12.32 17.64
CA ALA A 122 -9.80 -11.48 16.94
C ALA A 122 -9.10 -10.49 15.99
N THR A 123 -7.97 -9.91 16.41
CA THR A 123 -7.18 -9.00 15.57
C THR A 123 -6.63 -9.74 14.35
N ILE A 124 -6.10 -10.94 14.52
CA ILE A 124 -5.62 -11.76 13.40
C ILE A 124 -6.76 -12.16 12.46
N ALA A 125 -7.92 -12.54 12.98
CA ALA A 125 -9.10 -12.85 12.15
C ALA A 125 -9.55 -11.62 11.32
N ARG A 126 -9.51 -10.41 11.90
CA ARG A 126 -9.76 -9.15 11.17
C ARG A 126 -8.74 -8.96 10.03
N ILE A 127 -7.46 -9.11 10.34
CA ILE A 127 -6.39 -8.99 9.32
C ILE A 127 -6.62 -9.98 8.18
N GLU A 128 -7.01 -11.22 8.46
CA GLU A 128 -7.32 -12.22 7.43
C GLU A 128 -8.51 -11.81 6.56
N ALA A 129 -9.56 -11.24 7.16
CA ALA A 129 -10.70 -10.71 6.42
C ALA A 129 -10.30 -9.53 5.52
N ASP A 130 -9.52 -8.58 6.05
CA ASP A 130 -8.99 -7.44 5.31
C ASP A 130 -8.10 -7.89 4.13
N LEU A 131 -7.27 -8.90 4.33
CA LEU A 131 -6.43 -9.48 3.27
C LEU A 131 -7.27 -10.13 2.15
N ARG A 132 -8.34 -10.86 2.50
CA ARG A 132 -9.26 -11.42 1.50
C ARG A 132 -9.95 -10.33 0.70
N ALA A 133 -10.48 -9.30 1.37
CA ALA A 133 -11.10 -8.15 0.71
C ALA A 133 -10.12 -7.39 -0.20
N ALA A 134 -8.88 -7.19 0.24
CA ALA A 134 -7.83 -6.58 -0.55
C ALA A 134 -7.54 -7.38 -1.83
N LYS A 135 -7.47 -8.69 -1.71
CA LYS A 135 -7.27 -9.56 -2.88
C LYS A 135 -8.42 -9.48 -3.88
N GLU A 136 -9.66 -9.52 -3.43
CA GLU A 136 -10.83 -9.38 -4.28
C GLU A 136 -10.85 -8.02 -5.01
N LYS A 137 -10.57 -6.93 -4.28
CA LYS A 137 -10.43 -5.57 -4.86
C LYS A 137 -9.39 -5.57 -5.97
N TYR A 138 -8.23 -6.15 -5.72
CA TYR A 138 -7.12 -6.20 -6.68
C TYR A 138 -7.44 -7.08 -7.90
N ASP A 139 -8.06 -8.24 -7.69
CA ASP A 139 -8.45 -9.16 -8.78
C ASP A 139 -9.48 -8.47 -9.71
N LYS A 140 -10.49 -7.80 -9.15
CA LYS A 140 -11.47 -7.01 -9.91
C LYS A 140 -10.78 -5.90 -10.72
N TRP A 141 -9.89 -5.15 -10.09
CA TRP A 141 -9.16 -4.08 -10.76
C TRP A 141 -8.28 -4.60 -11.90
N THR A 142 -7.58 -5.73 -11.72
CA THR A 142 -6.76 -6.34 -12.77
C THR A 142 -7.58 -6.87 -13.93
N ALA A 143 -8.77 -7.44 -13.66
CA ALA A 143 -9.71 -7.88 -14.69
C ALA A 143 -10.18 -6.70 -15.55
N LEU A 144 -10.65 -5.61 -14.95
CA LEU A 144 -11.08 -4.40 -15.66
C LEU A 144 -9.96 -3.80 -16.53
N ARG A 145 -8.74 -3.77 -16.02
CA ARG A 145 -7.59 -3.29 -16.82
C ARG A 145 -7.26 -4.19 -17.99
N ARG A 146 -7.43 -5.50 -17.85
CA ARG A 146 -7.23 -6.44 -18.95
C ARG A 146 -8.28 -6.23 -20.03
N GLU A 147 -9.55 -6.16 -19.68
CA GLU A 147 -10.65 -5.89 -20.59
C GLU A 147 -10.46 -4.57 -21.35
N SER A 148 -10.10 -3.50 -20.63
CA SER A 148 -9.82 -2.20 -21.24
C SER A 148 -8.67 -2.26 -22.25
N ARG A 149 -7.60 -3.00 -21.95
CA ARG A 149 -6.47 -3.19 -22.88
C ARG A 149 -6.85 -4.04 -24.10
N GLU A 150 -7.67 -5.07 -23.91
CA GLU A 150 -8.17 -5.92 -24.99
C GLU A 150 -9.06 -5.10 -25.92
N TYR A 151 -9.98 -4.28 -25.36
CA TYR A 151 -10.80 -3.35 -26.12
C TYR A 151 -9.95 -2.36 -26.95
N ALA A 152 -8.98 -1.72 -26.31
CA ALA A 152 -8.09 -0.76 -27.01
C ALA A 152 -7.31 -1.44 -28.16
N ARG A 153 -6.81 -2.66 -27.97
CA ARG A 153 -6.14 -3.45 -29.00
C ARG A 153 -7.08 -3.77 -30.17
N GLU A 154 -8.31 -4.13 -29.86
CA GLU A 154 -9.33 -4.44 -30.86
C GLU A 154 -9.68 -3.21 -31.70
N GLN A 155 -9.87 -2.03 -31.07
CA GLN A 155 -10.10 -0.77 -31.78
C GLN A 155 -8.93 -0.40 -32.67
N ALA A 156 -7.70 -0.53 -32.20
CA ALA A 156 -6.50 -0.28 -33.01
C ALA A 156 -6.35 -1.25 -34.20
N ARG A 157 -6.79 -2.52 -34.01
CA ARG A 157 -6.83 -3.48 -35.13
C ARG A 157 -7.85 -3.07 -36.20
N LYS A 158 -9.10 -2.77 -35.78
CA LYS A 158 -10.16 -2.32 -36.71
C LYS A 158 -9.76 -1.06 -37.45
N HIS A 159 -9.15 -0.11 -36.76
CA HIS A 159 -8.67 1.13 -37.41
C HIS A 159 -7.62 0.83 -38.50
N ARG A 160 -6.65 -0.06 -38.22
CA ARG A 160 -5.65 -0.47 -39.21
C ARG A 160 -6.27 -1.17 -40.42
N GLU A 161 -7.28 -2.02 -40.21
CA GLU A 161 -8.00 -2.72 -41.29
C GLU A 161 -8.72 -1.71 -42.18
N ILE A 162 -9.42 -0.73 -41.59
CA ILE A 162 -10.09 0.35 -42.34
C ILE A 162 -9.07 1.15 -43.15
N LEU A 163 -7.95 1.55 -42.57
CA LEU A 163 -6.92 2.30 -43.29
C LEU A 163 -6.33 1.50 -44.47
N ALA A 164 -6.09 0.20 -44.27
CA ALA A 164 -5.59 -0.66 -45.29
C ALA A 164 -6.59 -0.80 -46.45
N GLN A 165 -7.90 -0.86 -46.18
CA GLN A 165 -8.96 -0.86 -47.18
C GLN A 165 -8.99 0.47 -47.99
N VAL A 166 -8.97 1.60 -47.29
CA VAL A 166 -8.93 2.94 -47.88
C VAL A 166 -7.69 3.13 -48.78
N GLU A 167 -6.52 2.69 -48.29
CA GLU A 167 -5.28 2.73 -49.11
C GLU A 167 -5.37 1.86 -50.37
N ALA A 168 -6.03 0.71 -50.28
CA ALA A 168 -6.24 -0.18 -51.42
C ALA A 168 -7.22 0.42 -52.45
N GLU A 169 -8.35 0.99 -52.00
CA GLU A 169 -9.36 1.61 -52.84
C GLU A 169 -8.87 2.88 -53.55
N LEU A 170 -8.12 3.71 -52.83
CA LEU A 170 -7.57 4.95 -53.42
C LEU A 170 -6.35 4.74 -54.34
N ASN A 171 -5.85 3.51 -54.44
CA ASN A 171 -4.66 3.16 -55.26
C ASN A 171 -3.47 4.12 -55.06
N LEU A 172 -3.25 4.55 -53.82
CA LEU A 172 -2.29 5.58 -53.46
C LEU A 172 -0.85 5.18 -53.81
N PRO A 173 -0.07 6.07 -54.47
CA PRO A 173 1.32 5.79 -54.82
C PRO A 173 2.15 5.51 -53.56
N LYS A 174 3.16 4.63 -53.69
CA LYS A 174 4.01 4.16 -52.57
C LYS A 174 4.66 5.29 -51.75
N SER A 175 4.87 6.47 -52.38
CA SER A 175 5.39 7.67 -51.71
C SER A 175 4.45 8.24 -50.65
N LEU A 176 3.15 8.23 -50.88
CA LEU A 176 2.13 8.74 -49.94
C LEU A 176 1.80 7.72 -48.80
N ARG A 177 1.99 6.43 -49.05
CA ARG A 177 1.84 5.38 -48.01
C ARG A 177 2.84 5.54 -46.87
N ARG A 178 4.02 6.14 -47.12
CA ARG A 178 5.01 6.43 -46.05
C ARG A 178 4.56 7.53 -45.11
N TYR A 179 3.79 8.51 -45.55
CA TYR A 179 3.28 9.58 -44.67
C TYR A 179 2.16 9.07 -43.76
N ALA A 180 1.27 8.22 -44.23
CA ALA A 180 0.24 7.59 -43.45
C ALA A 180 0.83 6.71 -42.34
N LYS A 181 1.93 5.99 -42.62
CA LYS A 181 2.63 5.15 -41.63
C LYS A 181 3.35 5.94 -40.55
N LYS A 182 3.92 7.10 -40.89
CA LYS A 182 4.62 7.96 -39.92
C LYS A 182 3.67 8.66 -38.94
N ALA A 183 2.48 9.04 -39.40
CA ALA A 183 1.43 9.59 -38.53
C ALA A 183 0.88 8.57 -37.53
N GLN A 184 1.05 7.26 -37.77
CA GLN A 184 0.64 6.18 -36.89
C GLN A 184 1.69 5.84 -35.81
N GLU A 185 2.94 6.24 -35.98
CA GLU A 185 4.04 6.01 -35.05
C GLU A 185 4.20 7.16 -34.02
N GLU A 186 3.55 8.31 -34.27
CA GLU A 186 3.61 9.53 -33.46
C GLU A 186 2.37 9.72 -32.56
N GLU A 187 1.35 8.84 -32.58
CA GLU A 187 0.21 8.75 -31.62
C GLU A 187 0.43 7.60 -30.60
#